data_73deaf824c8df167aa66d621e53da423
#
_entry.id   73deaf824c8df167aa66d621e53da423
#
_cell.length_a   1.000
_cell.length_b   1.000
_cell.length_c   1.000
_cell.angle_alpha   90.00
_cell.angle_beta   90.00
_cell.angle_gamma   90.00
#
_symmetry.space_group_name_H-M   'P 1'
#
loop_
_entity.id
_entity.type
_entity.pdbx_description
1 polymer ?
#
loop_
_entity_poly.entity_id
_entity_poly.type
_entity_poly.pdbx_seq_one_letter_code
_entity_poly.pdbx_strand_id
1 'polypeptide(L)'
;MIEGRKLNNDNVMSHPEHWFAVLRIATGLWFIKSIATKWFLLGGVVPIPMASQRWIDTMPRIIEGWAESNPLPWVQGFVQDTVIPNAGLFGHLTAVGEGLVGIGLTFGLLTRTSAAGALFLLVMYELAALGLPFSRHGLRLFMIVAVVAFFFARAGMVWGLDARL
;
A
#
# COMPACT_ATOMS: atom_id res chain seq x y z
N MET A 1 -10.91 22.57 -49.38
CA MET A 1 -11.97 21.98 -48.52
C MET A 1 -11.29 21.03 -47.58
N ILE A 2 -10.89 21.50 -46.37
CA ILE A 2 -10.25 20.68 -45.33
C ILE A 2 -11.38 20.25 -44.42
N GLU A 3 -11.76 18.98 -44.59
CA GLU A 3 -12.79 18.34 -43.81
C GLU A 3 -12.34 18.23 -42.36
N GLY A 4 -12.98 18.97 -41.48
CA GLY A 4 -12.69 19.00 -40.05
C GLY A 4 -12.89 17.60 -39.46
N ARG A 5 -11.79 16.92 -39.10
CA ARG A 5 -11.81 15.68 -38.34
C ARG A 5 -12.49 16.00 -37.00
N LYS A 6 -13.78 15.72 -36.87
CA LYS A 6 -14.48 15.66 -35.60
C LYS A 6 -13.71 14.65 -34.76
N LEU A 7 -12.98 15.14 -33.75
CA LEU A 7 -12.42 14.30 -32.70
C LEU A 7 -13.63 13.67 -31.99
N ASN A 8 -13.87 12.42 -32.29
CA ASN A 8 -14.92 11.64 -31.66
C ASN A 8 -14.56 11.51 -30.17
N ASN A 9 -15.37 12.10 -29.30
CA ASN A 9 -15.17 12.19 -27.87
C ASN A 9 -15.48 10.86 -27.15
N ASP A 10 -15.57 9.74 -27.90
CA ASP A 10 -16.20 8.51 -27.45
C ASP A 10 -15.26 7.51 -26.75
N ASN A 11 -14.00 7.87 -26.46
CA ASN A 11 -13.06 6.90 -25.90
C ASN A 11 -12.15 7.48 -24.79
N VAL A 12 -12.73 8.18 -23.81
CA VAL A 12 -11.97 8.63 -22.62
C VAL A 12 -11.32 7.41 -21.90
N MET A 13 -11.97 6.23 -21.96
CA MET A 13 -11.46 5.00 -21.35
C MET A 13 -10.47 4.22 -22.23
N SER A 14 -10.20 4.66 -23.47
CA SER A 14 -9.24 3.99 -24.35
C SER A 14 -7.78 4.41 -24.10
N HIS A 15 -7.57 5.43 -23.26
CA HIS A 15 -6.24 5.93 -22.94
C HIS A 15 -5.61 5.14 -21.78
N PRO A 16 -4.40 4.60 -21.94
CA PRO A 16 -3.74 3.79 -20.91
C PRO A 16 -3.60 4.48 -19.55
N GLU A 17 -3.46 5.78 -19.53
CA GLU A 17 -3.33 6.59 -18.32
C GLU A 17 -4.56 6.50 -17.40
N HIS A 18 -5.75 6.33 -17.93
CA HIS A 18 -6.97 6.14 -17.14
C HIS A 18 -6.95 4.80 -16.39
N TRP A 19 -6.45 3.75 -17.05
CA TRP A 19 -6.31 2.44 -16.41
C TRP A 19 -5.26 2.44 -15.30
N PHE A 20 -4.16 3.19 -15.48
CA PHE A 20 -3.20 3.43 -14.40
C PHE A 20 -3.86 4.16 -13.22
N ALA A 21 -4.71 5.13 -13.48
CA ALA A 21 -5.45 5.81 -12.42
C ALA A 21 -6.43 4.87 -11.70
N VAL A 22 -7.14 4.01 -12.42
CA VAL A 22 -8.03 2.97 -11.83
C VAL A 22 -7.23 2.01 -10.94
N LEU A 23 -6.13 1.46 -11.45
CA LEU A 23 -5.29 0.55 -10.70
C LEU A 23 -4.69 1.22 -9.46
N ARG A 24 -4.26 2.49 -9.56
CA ARG A 24 -3.77 3.27 -8.44
C ARG A 24 -4.83 3.43 -7.36
N ILE A 25 -6.05 3.83 -7.74
CA ILE A 25 -7.17 3.99 -6.81
C ILE A 25 -7.49 2.65 -6.14
N ALA A 26 -7.59 1.56 -6.89
CA ALA A 26 -7.85 0.23 -6.35
C ALA A 26 -6.76 -0.21 -5.36
N THR A 27 -5.48 0.03 -5.68
CA THR A 27 -4.36 -0.24 -4.78
C THR A 27 -4.42 0.64 -3.54
N GLY A 28 -4.75 1.92 -3.69
CA GLY A 28 -4.92 2.85 -2.57
C GLY A 28 -6.04 2.39 -1.62
N LEU A 29 -7.19 2.00 -2.15
CA LEU A 29 -8.32 1.47 -1.37
C LEU A 29 -7.94 0.19 -0.61
N TRP A 30 -7.11 -0.66 -1.20
CA TRP A 30 -6.57 -1.82 -0.50
C TRP A 30 -5.77 -1.43 0.75
N PHE A 31 -4.94 -0.39 0.66
CA PHE A 31 -4.20 0.13 1.81
C PHE A 31 -5.10 0.89 2.79
N ILE A 32 -6.11 1.64 2.34
CA ILE A 32 -7.09 2.35 3.21
C ILE A 32 -7.81 1.38 4.16
N LYS A 33 -8.02 0.13 3.75
CA LYS A 33 -8.59 -0.90 4.63
C LYS A 33 -7.84 -1.00 5.96
N SER A 34 -6.54 -0.69 6.00
CA SER A 34 -5.75 -0.71 7.23
C SER A 34 -6.23 0.31 8.26
N ILE A 35 -6.79 1.43 7.82
CA ILE A 35 -7.37 2.45 8.71
C ILE A 35 -8.47 1.83 9.55
N ALA A 36 -9.40 1.11 8.93
CA ALA A 36 -10.50 0.46 9.64
C ALA A 36 -10.06 -0.71 10.53
N THR A 37 -8.93 -1.36 10.21
CA THR A 37 -8.51 -2.60 10.89
C THR A 37 -7.38 -2.40 11.90
N LYS A 38 -6.57 -1.36 11.72
CA LYS A 38 -5.34 -1.14 12.49
C LYS A 38 -5.32 0.18 13.26
N TRP A 39 -6.08 1.21 12.83
CA TRP A 39 -6.08 2.49 13.51
C TRP A 39 -6.99 2.47 14.74
N PHE A 40 -6.66 3.36 15.68
CA PHE A 40 -7.52 3.66 16.80
C PHE A 40 -8.75 4.45 16.33
N LEU A 41 -9.95 3.99 16.70
CA LEU A 41 -11.21 4.65 16.35
C LEU A 41 -11.78 5.32 17.60
N LEU A 42 -11.68 6.64 17.68
CA LEU A 42 -12.26 7.41 18.78
C LEU A 42 -13.80 7.32 18.70
N GLY A 43 -14.42 6.86 19.77
CA GLY A 43 -15.88 6.61 19.78
C GLY A 43 -16.33 5.53 18.80
N GLY A 44 -15.43 4.69 18.29
CA GLY A 44 -15.73 3.65 17.31
C GLY A 44 -15.89 4.13 15.87
N VAL A 45 -15.77 5.43 15.59
CA VAL A 45 -16.07 6.02 14.27
C VAL A 45 -14.95 6.89 13.73
N VAL A 46 -14.33 7.75 14.54
CA VAL A 46 -13.35 8.72 14.08
C VAL A 46 -11.95 8.10 14.05
N PRO A 47 -11.32 7.92 12.87
CA PRO A 47 -9.99 7.33 12.76
C PRO A 47 -8.93 8.33 13.24
N ILE A 48 -8.14 7.93 14.22
CA ILE A 48 -6.96 8.66 14.67
C ILE A 48 -5.72 7.98 14.08
N PRO A 49 -4.73 8.73 13.55
CA PRO A 49 -3.55 8.15 12.91
C PRO A 49 -2.56 7.57 13.94
N MET A 50 -3.02 6.57 14.65
CA MET A 50 -2.23 5.77 15.59
C MET A 50 -2.74 4.33 15.60
N ALA A 51 -1.86 3.37 15.89
CA ALA A 51 -2.26 1.98 15.96
C ALA A 51 -3.24 1.73 17.12
N SER A 52 -4.26 0.94 16.86
CA SER A 52 -5.14 0.43 17.92
C SER A 52 -4.38 -0.57 18.79
N GLN A 53 -4.73 -0.65 20.08
CA GLN A 53 -4.17 -1.64 20.99
C GLN A 53 -4.35 -3.07 20.45
N ARG A 54 -5.52 -3.35 19.90
CA ARG A 54 -5.80 -4.64 19.24
C ARG A 54 -4.76 -4.99 18.16
N TRP A 55 -4.33 -4.02 17.36
CA TRP A 55 -3.32 -4.26 16.33
C TRP A 55 -1.94 -4.50 16.95
N ILE A 56 -1.56 -3.70 17.94
CA ILE A 56 -0.28 -3.85 18.65
C ILE A 56 -0.17 -5.23 19.28
N ASP A 57 -1.25 -5.76 19.87
CA ASP A 57 -1.28 -7.08 20.50
C ASP A 57 -1.32 -8.25 19.49
N THR A 58 -1.86 -8.01 18.30
CA THR A 58 -2.07 -9.04 17.28
C THR A 58 -0.87 -9.18 16.33
N MET A 59 -0.24 -8.06 15.98
CA MET A 59 0.85 -8.01 15.01
C MET A 59 2.01 -8.96 15.36
N PRO A 60 2.52 -9.02 16.60
CA PRO A 60 3.64 -9.90 16.95
C PRO A 60 3.38 -11.37 16.59
N ARG A 61 2.19 -11.88 16.90
CA ARG A 61 1.82 -13.27 16.59
C ARG A 61 1.82 -13.58 15.10
N ILE A 62 1.37 -12.60 14.29
CA ILE A 62 1.33 -12.74 12.83
C ILE A 62 2.75 -12.83 12.27
N ILE A 63 3.62 -11.88 12.67
CA ILE A 63 4.97 -11.81 12.11
C ILE A 63 5.89 -12.91 12.68
N GLU A 64 5.67 -13.36 13.92
CA GLU A 64 6.34 -14.51 14.50
C GLU A 64 6.09 -15.77 13.68
N GLY A 65 4.82 -16.08 13.36
CA GLY A 65 4.48 -17.20 12.50
C GLY A 65 5.03 -17.10 11.07
N TRP A 66 5.28 -15.89 10.57
CA TRP A 66 5.99 -15.70 9.29
C TRP A 66 7.50 -15.92 9.44
N ALA A 67 8.08 -15.44 10.53
CA ALA A 67 9.51 -15.57 10.79
C ALA A 67 9.93 -17.04 11.04
N GLU A 68 9.12 -17.81 11.73
CA GLU A 68 9.41 -19.24 12.01
C GLU A 68 9.67 -20.06 10.74
N SER A 69 8.92 -19.77 9.66
CA SER A 69 9.05 -20.46 8.37
C SER A 69 10.00 -19.74 7.39
N ASN A 70 10.58 -18.61 7.78
CA ASN A 70 11.39 -17.79 6.88
C ASN A 70 12.74 -18.45 6.58
N PRO A 71 13.15 -18.61 5.31
CA PRO A 71 14.41 -19.23 4.95
C PRO A 71 15.66 -18.40 5.27
N LEU A 72 15.48 -17.11 5.65
CA LEU A 72 16.58 -16.17 5.90
C LEU A 72 16.79 -15.97 7.41
N PRO A 73 17.89 -16.52 8.01
CA PRO A 73 18.12 -16.42 9.45
C PRO A 73 18.20 -14.97 9.98
N TRP A 74 18.73 -14.04 9.17
CA TRP A 74 18.80 -12.65 9.56
C TRP A 74 17.43 -11.97 9.66
N VAL A 75 16.44 -12.41 8.85
CA VAL A 75 15.05 -11.93 8.95
C VAL A 75 14.41 -12.47 10.22
N GLN A 76 14.62 -13.76 10.53
CA GLN A 76 14.14 -14.37 11.78
C GLN A 76 14.69 -13.60 12.98
N GLY A 77 16.02 -13.39 13.05
CA GLY A 77 16.66 -12.64 14.13
C GLY A 77 16.14 -11.21 14.23
N PHE A 78 16.03 -10.49 13.11
CA PHE A 78 15.49 -9.14 13.12
C PHE A 78 14.05 -9.08 13.66
N VAL A 79 13.21 -10.02 13.26
CA VAL A 79 11.81 -10.08 13.77
C VAL A 79 11.81 -10.39 15.27
N GLN A 80 12.55 -11.40 15.73
CA GLN A 80 12.54 -11.85 17.12
C GLN A 80 13.22 -10.85 18.07
N ASP A 81 14.38 -10.31 17.67
CA ASP A 81 15.22 -9.51 18.54
C ASP A 81 14.89 -8.01 18.47
N THR A 82 14.24 -7.56 17.39
CA THR A 82 13.97 -6.12 17.16
C THR A 82 12.48 -5.81 17.05
N VAL A 83 11.74 -6.51 16.17
CA VAL A 83 10.36 -6.11 15.87
C VAL A 83 9.40 -6.52 17.00
N ILE A 84 9.48 -7.75 17.48
CA ILE A 84 8.60 -8.25 18.55
C ILE A 84 8.78 -7.47 19.86
N PRO A 85 10.01 -7.25 20.38
CA PRO A 85 10.19 -6.46 21.59
C PRO A 85 9.72 -5.00 21.45
N ASN A 86 9.68 -4.47 20.23
CA ASN A 86 9.26 -3.11 19.92
C ASN A 86 7.92 -3.07 19.16
N ALA A 87 7.02 -4.00 19.44
CA ALA A 87 5.74 -4.16 18.72
C ALA A 87 4.90 -2.88 18.69
N GLY A 88 4.94 -2.07 19.76
CA GLY A 88 4.27 -0.76 19.80
C GLY A 88 4.77 0.18 18.70
N LEU A 89 6.10 0.33 18.56
CA LEU A 89 6.71 1.17 17.53
C LEU A 89 6.38 0.66 16.12
N PHE A 90 6.66 -0.61 15.84
CA PHE A 90 6.42 -1.20 14.53
C PHE A 90 4.93 -1.27 14.18
N GLY A 91 4.07 -1.51 15.16
CA GLY A 91 2.63 -1.45 15.00
C GLY A 91 2.14 -0.06 14.57
N HIS A 92 2.67 1.01 15.16
CA HIS A 92 2.37 2.38 14.75
C HIS A 92 2.92 2.69 13.36
N LEU A 93 4.18 2.37 13.09
CA LEU A 93 4.80 2.61 11.78
C LEU A 93 4.02 1.93 10.64
N THR A 94 3.63 0.67 10.82
CA THR A 94 2.89 -0.07 9.81
C THR A 94 1.46 0.48 9.65
N ALA A 95 0.74 0.70 10.75
CA ALA A 95 -0.64 1.19 10.69
C ALA A 95 -0.72 2.57 10.05
N VAL A 96 0.10 3.53 10.52
CA VAL A 96 0.12 4.90 10.00
C VAL A 96 0.67 4.93 8.57
N GLY A 97 1.76 4.21 8.31
CA GLY A 97 2.36 4.13 6.98
C GLY A 97 1.39 3.61 5.92
N GLU A 98 0.70 2.51 6.20
CA GLU A 98 -0.33 1.98 5.30
C GLU A 98 -1.49 2.96 5.09
N GLY A 99 -1.95 3.63 6.14
CA GLY A 99 -3.01 4.63 6.03
C GLY A 99 -2.62 5.81 5.15
N LEU A 100 -1.42 6.39 5.35
CA LEU A 100 -0.91 7.51 4.56
C LEU A 100 -0.71 7.11 3.09
N VAL A 101 -0.11 5.95 2.84
CA VAL A 101 0.05 5.38 1.50
C VAL A 101 -1.31 5.18 0.84
N GLY A 102 -2.27 4.62 1.56
CA GLY A 102 -3.63 4.39 1.07
C GLY A 102 -4.32 5.69 0.67
N ILE A 103 -4.27 6.71 1.51
CA ILE A 103 -4.82 8.05 1.22
C ILE A 103 -4.11 8.65 0.01
N GLY A 104 -2.79 8.68 0.00
CA GLY A 104 -2.01 9.27 -1.07
C GLY A 104 -2.27 8.61 -2.43
N LEU A 105 -2.28 7.28 -2.50
CA LEU A 105 -2.60 6.56 -3.73
C LEU A 105 -4.05 6.74 -4.16
N THR A 106 -5.02 6.69 -3.24
CA THR A 106 -6.44 6.81 -3.60
C THR A 106 -6.74 8.18 -4.20
N PHE A 107 -6.32 9.24 -3.54
CA PHE A 107 -6.58 10.61 -4.01
C PHE A 107 -5.56 11.11 -5.04
N GLY A 108 -4.51 10.34 -5.32
CA GLY A 108 -3.45 10.77 -6.23
C GLY A 108 -2.70 11.99 -5.69
N LEU A 109 -2.43 12.01 -4.39
CA LEU A 109 -1.70 13.05 -3.69
C LEU A 109 -0.29 12.56 -3.41
N LEU A 110 0.72 13.33 -3.86
CA LEU A 110 2.12 12.91 -3.75
C LEU A 110 2.32 11.46 -4.21
N THR A 111 1.74 11.12 -5.36
CA THR A 111 1.62 9.73 -5.84
C THR A 111 2.95 9.01 -5.88
N ARG A 112 4.04 9.70 -6.28
CA ARG A 112 5.37 9.10 -6.32
C ARG A 112 5.88 8.74 -4.92
N THR A 113 5.73 9.65 -3.95
CA THR A 113 6.13 9.40 -2.55
C THR A 113 5.29 8.28 -1.95
N SER A 114 3.98 8.30 -2.19
CA SER A 114 3.06 7.25 -1.75
C SER A 114 3.37 5.90 -2.38
N ALA A 115 3.72 5.86 -3.67
CA ALA A 115 4.14 4.64 -4.36
C ALA A 115 5.48 4.11 -3.82
N ALA A 116 6.44 4.98 -3.52
CA ALA A 116 7.69 4.57 -2.88
C ALA A 116 7.46 4.00 -1.47
N GLY A 117 6.61 4.64 -0.67
CA GLY A 117 6.21 4.14 0.64
C GLY A 117 5.49 2.80 0.57
N ALA A 118 4.56 2.64 -0.39
CA ALA A 118 3.89 1.37 -0.66
C ALA A 118 4.88 0.27 -1.04
N LEU A 119 5.82 0.58 -1.94
CA LEU A 119 6.86 -0.36 -2.35
C LEU A 119 7.69 -0.83 -1.16
N PHE A 120 8.13 0.10 -0.32
CA PHE A 120 8.88 -0.22 0.89
C PHE A 120 8.10 -1.18 1.80
N LEU A 121 6.84 -0.85 2.12
CA LEU A 121 6.00 -1.70 2.98
C LEU A 121 5.79 -3.10 2.37
N LEU A 122 5.48 -3.17 1.07
CA LEU A 122 5.24 -4.43 0.37
C LEU A 122 6.48 -5.30 0.32
N VAL A 123 7.66 -4.72 0.08
CA VAL A 123 8.94 -5.44 0.09
C VAL A 123 9.25 -5.95 1.49
N MET A 124 9.05 -5.14 2.54
CA MET A 124 9.26 -5.59 3.93
C MET A 124 8.32 -6.73 4.29
N TYR A 125 7.05 -6.66 3.91
CA TYR A 125 6.09 -7.75 4.13
C TYR A 125 6.43 -9.02 3.33
N GLU A 126 6.92 -8.85 2.10
CA GLU A 126 7.32 -9.99 1.29
C GLU A 126 8.56 -10.68 1.86
N LEU A 127 9.57 -9.91 2.29
CA LEU A 127 10.75 -10.43 2.98
C LEU A 127 10.38 -11.19 4.27
N ALA A 128 9.51 -10.62 5.08
CA ALA A 128 9.07 -11.25 6.32
C ALA A 128 8.29 -12.56 6.06
N ALA A 129 7.57 -12.64 4.95
CA ALA A 129 6.66 -13.74 4.62
C ALA A 129 7.24 -14.76 3.63
N LEU A 130 8.55 -14.73 3.31
CA LEU A 130 9.18 -15.60 2.30
C LEU A 130 8.96 -17.11 2.52
N GLY A 131 8.81 -17.54 3.76
CA GLY A 131 8.55 -18.94 4.09
C GLY A 131 7.11 -19.40 3.86
N LEU A 132 6.19 -18.50 3.53
CA LEU A 132 4.80 -18.87 3.29
C LEU A 132 4.63 -19.55 1.92
N PRO A 133 3.56 -20.36 1.74
CA PRO A 133 3.25 -20.97 0.46
C PRO A 133 3.09 -19.93 -0.67
N PHE A 134 3.54 -20.26 -1.89
CA PHE A 134 3.55 -19.37 -3.05
C PHE A 134 2.20 -18.70 -3.32
N SER A 135 1.09 -19.37 -3.05
CA SER A 135 -0.26 -18.82 -3.17
C SER A 135 -0.51 -17.55 -2.33
N ARG A 136 0.28 -17.32 -1.30
CA ARG A 136 0.20 -16.14 -0.42
C ARG A 136 0.98 -14.92 -0.97
N HIS A 137 1.87 -15.13 -1.93
CA HIS A 137 2.73 -14.08 -2.49
C HIS A 137 2.09 -13.33 -3.67
N GLY A 138 1.24 -13.99 -4.46
CA GLY A 138 0.76 -13.50 -5.75
C GLY A 138 0.21 -12.08 -5.73
N LEU A 139 -0.67 -11.75 -4.78
CA LEU A 139 -1.24 -10.41 -4.67
C LEU A 139 -0.20 -9.36 -4.32
N ARG A 140 0.73 -9.66 -3.39
CA ARG A 140 1.79 -8.71 -3.01
C ARG A 140 2.75 -8.45 -4.15
N LEU A 141 3.16 -9.48 -4.88
CA LEU A 141 4.01 -9.34 -6.06
C LEU A 141 3.32 -8.51 -7.16
N PHE A 142 2.04 -8.76 -7.41
CA PHE A 142 1.26 -7.92 -8.32
C PHE A 142 1.25 -6.46 -7.87
N MET A 143 1.00 -6.19 -6.59
CA MET A 143 0.99 -4.83 -6.05
C MET A 143 2.36 -4.17 -6.12
N ILE A 144 3.47 -4.92 -5.92
CA ILE A 144 4.84 -4.40 -6.09
C ILE A 144 5.03 -3.90 -7.53
N VAL A 145 4.66 -4.70 -8.52
CA VAL A 145 4.76 -4.29 -9.94
C VAL A 145 3.89 -3.06 -10.22
N ALA A 146 2.67 -3.04 -9.69
CA ALA A 146 1.74 -1.93 -9.87
C ALA A 146 2.28 -0.61 -9.28
N VAL A 147 2.80 -0.63 -8.04
CA VAL A 147 3.32 0.61 -7.40
C VAL A 147 4.60 1.11 -8.08
N VAL A 148 5.44 0.22 -8.59
CA VAL A 148 6.59 0.58 -9.44
C VAL A 148 6.10 1.29 -10.72
N ALA A 149 5.08 0.74 -11.37
CA ALA A 149 4.48 1.38 -12.54
C ALA A 149 3.89 2.76 -12.20
N PHE A 150 3.20 2.94 -11.07
CA PHE A 150 2.67 4.24 -10.66
C PHE A 150 3.75 5.28 -10.42
N PHE A 151 4.90 4.86 -9.87
CA PHE A 151 6.04 5.74 -9.63
C PHE A 151 6.56 6.34 -10.94
N PHE A 152 6.72 5.53 -12.00
CA PHE A 152 7.25 5.96 -13.30
C PHE A 152 6.19 6.60 -14.20
N ALA A 153 4.97 6.08 -14.22
CA ALA A 153 3.90 6.52 -15.12
C ALA A 153 3.24 7.86 -14.71
N ARG A 154 3.67 8.51 -13.62
CA ARG A 154 3.01 9.72 -13.07
C ARG A 154 1.50 9.54 -12.91
N ALA A 155 1.08 8.38 -12.41
CA ALA A 155 -0.32 7.98 -12.33
C ALA A 155 -1.24 8.95 -11.54
N GLY A 156 -0.66 9.89 -10.78
CA GLY A 156 -1.38 10.94 -10.05
C GLY A 156 -1.87 12.10 -10.93
N MET A 157 -1.36 12.22 -12.16
CA MET A 157 -1.77 13.31 -13.09
C MET A 157 -3.16 13.09 -13.68
N VAL A 158 -3.66 11.87 -13.67
CA VAL A 158 -5.01 11.53 -14.15
C VAL A 158 -5.89 11.20 -12.94
N TRP A 159 -7.00 11.90 -12.81
CA TRP A 159 -7.94 11.75 -11.70
C TRP A 159 -7.28 11.85 -10.31
N GLY A 160 -6.18 12.58 -10.19
CA GLY A 160 -5.45 12.78 -8.96
C GLY A 160 -5.24 14.25 -8.62
N LEU A 161 -4.92 14.51 -7.34
CA LEU A 161 -4.62 15.85 -6.85
C LEU A 161 -3.27 16.36 -7.35
N ASP A 162 -2.34 15.47 -7.74
CA ASP A 162 -1.04 15.84 -8.29
C ASP A 162 -1.16 16.69 -9.58
N ALA A 163 -2.28 16.57 -10.30
CA ALA A 163 -2.56 17.40 -11.47
C ALA A 163 -2.81 18.89 -11.13
N ARG A 164 -3.03 19.21 -9.85
CA ARG A 164 -3.33 20.54 -9.36
C ARG A 164 -2.17 21.16 -8.54
N LEU A 165 -1.14 20.37 -8.27
CA LEU A 165 0.10 20.78 -7.60
C LEU A 165 1.20 21.11 -8.61
#